data_1f648df44f450a760e92f203e7a1b4a4
#
_entry.id   1f648df44f450a760e92f203e7a1b4a4
#
_cell.length_a   1.000
_cell.length_b   1.000
_cell.length_c   1.000
_cell.angle_alpha   90.00
_cell.angle_beta   90.00
_cell.angle_gamma   90.00
#
_symmetry.space_group_name_H-M   'P 1'
#
loop_
_entity.id
_entity.type
_entity.pdbx_description
1 polymer ?
#
loop_
_entity_poly.entity_id
_entity_poly.type
_entity_poly.pdbx_seq_one_letter_code
_entity_poly.pdbx_strand_id
1 'polypeptide(L)'
;CIVVIDKEHAHARTGIFMVDASKGFLKDGNKNRLRSQDIHKIVDVFTRQTERPRYSRMVPVAEIANPANDHNLNLPRYIDASEPEDLHDLDAHLNGGIPVRDIDALEPWWRVFPTLRKALFQDNGREGYREPRVPAHELRATVTGHPEFKAFAERVADVFEGWRAAHAPALQGIAVDDRPRELVHTLSEDLLVRFADLPLVSHYDVYQRLMGYWAETMQDDVYLIAADGWQEAAQPRGIVEDKARNIKEIPDLTIGHKKYKMDLVLPVLVIARFFAKEQAAVEALQAKQEAAAQALEEYVEEHSGEEGHLAEATNDKGKVTKSGVKDRLKAIDGEAESDKERAALERCLALIDAESHAAKAVKEAQAALDAKVLARYGKLTEAEIKTLVVEDKWLASLRAAINGEVQRVTQQLAGRAKELEERYARPLPELERAVEALSAKVEGHLRKMGIAWR
;
A
#
# COMPACT_ATOMS: atom_id res chain seq x y z
N CYS A 1 17.86 -16.91 21.60
CA CYS A 1 16.98 -17.78 22.39
C CYS A 1 16.82 -17.19 23.79
N ILE A 2 15.59 -17.20 24.32
CA ILE A 2 15.26 -16.80 25.70
C ILE A 2 14.80 -18.07 26.41
N VAL A 3 15.39 -18.37 27.57
CA VAL A 3 14.99 -19.48 28.44
C VAL A 3 14.45 -18.90 29.73
N VAL A 4 13.18 -19.22 30.05
CA VAL A 4 12.56 -18.83 31.31
C VAL A 4 12.54 -20.00 32.26
N ILE A 5 13.19 -19.85 33.40
CA ILE A 5 13.25 -20.87 34.47
C ILE A 5 12.41 -20.38 35.63
N ASP A 6 11.36 -21.12 35.91
CA ASP A 6 10.46 -20.85 37.03
C ASP A 6 10.37 -22.08 37.91
N LYS A 7 10.61 -21.91 39.22
CA LYS A 7 10.58 -23.00 40.23
C LYS A 7 9.22 -23.16 40.89
N GLU A 8 8.32 -22.21 40.71
CA GLU A 8 6.97 -22.27 41.27
C GLU A 8 6.22 -23.45 40.68
N HIS A 9 5.62 -24.27 41.51
CA HIS A 9 4.91 -25.49 41.11
C HIS A 9 5.69 -26.45 40.20
N ALA A 10 7.04 -26.48 40.27
CA ALA A 10 7.89 -27.29 39.39
C ALA A 10 7.54 -28.78 39.41
N HIS A 11 7.09 -29.31 40.57
CA HIS A 11 6.69 -30.71 40.73
C HIS A 11 5.38 -31.08 39.99
N ALA A 12 4.56 -30.11 39.66
CA ALA A 12 3.32 -30.32 38.90
C ALA A 12 3.49 -30.15 37.37
N ARG A 13 4.66 -29.68 36.93
CA ARG A 13 4.90 -29.45 35.50
C ARG A 13 5.35 -30.75 34.82
N THR A 14 4.67 -31.11 33.77
CA THR A 14 4.92 -32.35 32.99
C THR A 14 5.57 -32.09 31.63
N GLY A 15 5.81 -30.85 31.28
CA GLY A 15 6.36 -30.44 29.98
C GLY A 15 7.08 -29.10 30.00
N ILE A 16 7.66 -28.76 28.86
CA ILE A 16 8.27 -27.45 28.56
C ILE A 16 7.41 -26.77 27.48
N PHE A 17 6.93 -25.56 27.80
CA PHE A 17 6.25 -24.76 26.79
C PHE A 17 7.27 -24.10 25.86
N MET A 18 7.21 -24.42 24.58
CA MET A 18 8.13 -23.95 23.56
C MET A 18 7.42 -23.00 22.60
N VAL A 19 8.10 -21.92 22.21
CA VAL A 19 7.60 -20.93 21.23
C VAL A 19 8.67 -20.72 20.17
N ASP A 20 8.31 -20.97 18.91
CA ASP A 20 9.15 -20.65 17.76
C ASP A 20 8.67 -19.35 17.10
N ALA A 21 9.31 -18.24 17.42
CA ALA A 21 9.05 -16.92 16.85
C ALA A 21 10.01 -16.56 15.70
N SER A 22 10.72 -17.54 15.13
CA SER A 22 11.76 -17.31 14.12
C SER A 22 11.25 -16.69 12.81
N LYS A 23 9.95 -16.76 12.53
CA LYS A 23 9.31 -16.19 11.33
C LYS A 23 8.70 -14.81 11.54
N GLY A 24 8.55 -14.35 12.80
CA GLY A 24 7.96 -13.05 13.13
C GLY A 24 9.03 -11.97 13.32
N PHE A 25 9.41 -11.27 12.25
CA PHE A 25 10.34 -10.15 12.31
C PHE A 25 10.25 -9.26 11.07
N LEU A 26 10.81 -8.05 11.17
CA LEU A 26 11.05 -7.16 10.05
C LEU A 26 12.55 -7.14 9.73
N LYS A 27 12.93 -7.20 8.47
CA LYS A 27 14.30 -6.93 8.01
C LYS A 27 14.62 -5.44 8.19
N ASP A 28 15.65 -5.14 8.95
CA ASP A 28 16.16 -3.79 9.18
C ASP A 28 17.66 -3.77 8.81
N GLY A 29 17.92 -3.51 7.54
CA GLY A 29 19.26 -3.70 6.96
C GLY A 29 19.73 -5.16 7.09
N ASN A 30 20.88 -5.36 7.74
CA ASN A 30 21.46 -6.69 7.98
C ASN A 30 20.94 -7.38 9.26
N LYS A 31 19.99 -6.74 9.97
CA LYS A 31 19.45 -7.27 11.24
C LYS A 31 17.98 -7.61 11.10
N ASN A 32 17.52 -8.51 11.95
CA ASN A 32 16.11 -8.80 12.14
C ASN A 32 15.63 -8.03 13.38
N ARG A 33 14.53 -7.30 13.25
CA ARG A 33 13.91 -6.55 14.33
C ARG A 33 12.51 -7.08 14.59
N LEU A 34 12.17 -7.33 15.84
CA LEU A 34 10.81 -7.66 16.24
C LEU A 34 9.94 -6.40 16.15
N ARG A 35 8.76 -6.54 15.57
CA ARG A 35 7.72 -5.51 15.55
C ARG A 35 6.93 -5.55 16.86
N SER A 36 6.13 -4.55 17.13
CA SER A 36 5.25 -4.53 18.30
C SER A 36 4.31 -5.74 18.33
N GLN A 37 3.75 -6.12 17.19
CA GLN A 37 2.92 -7.33 17.04
C GLN A 37 3.64 -8.62 17.38
N ASP A 38 4.92 -8.73 17.00
CA ASP A 38 5.70 -9.94 17.22
C ASP A 38 6.00 -10.11 18.72
N ILE A 39 6.37 -9.01 19.40
CA ILE A 39 6.61 -8.98 20.84
C ILE A 39 5.32 -9.30 21.58
N HIS A 40 4.20 -8.65 21.23
CA HIS A 40 2.92 -8.89 21.89
C HIS A 40 2.46 -10.33 21.74
N LYS A 41 2.55 -10.88 20.52
CA LYS A 41 2.20 -12.28 20.23
C LYS A 41 3.04 -13.27 21.03
N ILE A 42 4.36 -13.04 21.15
CA ILE A 42 5.24 -13.89 21.95
C ILE A 42 4.80 -13.86 23.41
N VAL A 43 4.59 -12.67 23.98
CA VAL A 43 4.21 -12.50 25.39
C VAL A 43 2.83 -13.12 25.65
N ASP A 44 1.84 -12.85 24.82
CA ASP A 44 0.49 -13.35 24.95
C ASP A 44 0.44 -14.89 24.90
N VAL A 45 1.07 -15.48 23.87
CA VAL A 45 1.14 -16.94 23.70
C VAL A 45 1.90 -17.60 24.85
N PHE A 46 3.01 -16.99 25.29
CA PHE A 46 3.81 -17.51 26.41
C PHE A 46 3.04 -17.45 27.73
N THR A 47 2.41 -16.30 28.04
CA THR A 47 1.71 -16.08 29.31
C THR A 47 0.48 -17.00 29.43
N ARG A 48 -0.28 -17.16 28.34
CA ARG A 48 -1.47 -18.01 28.31
C ARG A 48 -1.16 -19.49 28.01
N GLN A 49 0.08 -19.81 27.68
CA GLN A 49 0.52 -21.13 27.24
C GLN A 49 -0.38 -21.70 26.11
N THR A 50 -0.75 -20.84 25.17
CA THR A 50 -1.65 -21.18 24.07
C THR A 50 -0.88 -21.98 23.00
N GLU A 51 -1.29 -23.21 22.75
CA GLU A 51 -0.72 -23.98 21.65
C GLU A 51 -1.23 -23.47 20.30
N ARG A 52 -0.31 -23.21 19.38
CA ARG A 52 -0.60 -22.78 18.01
C ARG A 52 0.22 -23.61 17.02
N PRO A 53 -0.38 -24.22 16.04
CA PRO A 53 0.33 -24.99 15.03
C PRO A 53 1.48 -24.18 14.44
N ARG A 54 2.68 -24.81 14.34
CA ARG A 54 3.89 -24.22 13.74
C ARG A 54 4.47 -23.01 14.48
N TYR A 55 3.97 -22.71 15.70
CA TYR A 55 4.40 -21.55 16.47
C TYR A 55 4.67 -21.88 17.95
N SER A 56 3.79 -22.64 18.63
CA SER A 56 3.94 -22.92 20.05
C SER A 56 3.33 -24.25 20.42
N ARG A 57 3.99 -24.94 21.35
CA ARG A 57 3.57 -26.27 21.80
C ARG A 57 4.04 -26.52 23.24
N MET A 58 3.21 -27.22 24.04
CA MET A 58 3.61 -27.81 25.30
C MET A 58 4.24 -29.18 24.99
N VAL A 59 5.55 -29.31 25.14
CA VAL A 59 6.29 -30.52 24.84
C VAL A 59 6.47 -31.33 26.13
N PRO A 60 5.89 -32.56 26.20
CA PRO A 60 6.01 -33.42 27.38
C PRO A 60 7.47 -33.80 27.68
N VAL A 61 7.86 -33.85 28.98
CA VAL A 61 9.18 -34.31 29.40
C VAL A 61 9.50 -35.72 28.86
N ALA A 62 8.51 -36.60 28.76
CA ALA A 62 8.66 -37.94 28.20
C ALA A 62 9.11 -37.94 26.72
N GLU A 63 8.61 -36.95 25.92
CA GLU A 63 9.02 -36.77 24.53
C GLU A 63 10.47 -36.25 24.46
N ILE A 64 10.82 -35.31 25.32
CA ILE A 64 12.18 -34.75 25.40
C ILE A 64 13.19 -35.80 25.82
N ALA A 65 12.82 -36.66 26.78
CA ALA A 65 13.66 -37.73 27.31
C ALA A 65 13.71 -38.98 26.41
N ASN A 66 12.93 -38.99 25.31
CA ASN A 66 12.96 -40.08 24.34
C ASN A 66 14.40 -40.26 23.79
N PRO A 67 14.96 -41.50 23.69
CA PRO A 67 16.27 -41.72 23.12
C PRO A 67 16.55 -41.08 21.76
N ALA A 68 15.52 -40.93 20.94
CA ALA A 68 15.62 -40.25 19.65
C ALA A 68 15.87 -38.72 19.79
N ASN A 69 15.46 -38.12 20.89
CA ASN A 69 15.63 -36.69 21.19
C ASN A 69 16.81 -36.41 22.13
N ASP A 70 17.18 -37.38 22.95
CA ASP A 70 18.34 -37.32 23.87
C ASP A 70 18.41 -36.00 24.67
N HIS A 71 17.29 -35.58 25.24
CA HIS A 71 17.12 -34.32 25.98
C HIS A 71 17.49 -33.06 25.19
N ASN A 72 17.55 -33.13 23.88
CA ASN A 72 17.87 -31.99 23.03
C ASN A 72 16.66 -31.04 22.98
N LEU A 73 16.86 -29.77 23.34
CA LEU A 73 15.81 -28.72 23.36
C LEU A 73 15.79 -27.87 22.09
N ASN A 74 16.35 -28.35 20.99
CA ASN A 74 16.30 -27.61 19.70
C ASN A 74 14.88 -27.56 19.17
N LEU A 75 14.32 -26.34 19.05
CA LEU A 75 12.92 -26.06 18.70
C LEU A 75 12.43 -26.80 17.44
N PRO A 76 13.19 -26.86 16.31
CA PRO A 76 12.74 -27.56 15.11
C PRO A 76 12.44 -29.07 15.27
N ARG A 77 12.90 -29.69 16.38
CA ARG A 77 12.54 -31.08 16.69
C ARG A 77 11.09 -31.23 17.16
N TYR A 78 10.51 -30.16 17.71
CA TYR A 78 9.21 -30.19 18.37
C TYR A 78 8.18 -29.31 17.68
N ILE A 79 8.64 -28.27 16.98
CA ILE A 79 7.81 -27.31 16.25
C ILE A 79 8.39 -27.19 14.85
N ASP A 80 7.68 -27.75 13.87
CA ASP A 80 8.01 -27.52 12.47
C ASP A 80 7.40 -26.19 12.00
N ALA A 81 8.23 -25.15 11.96
CA ALA A 81 7.85 -23.82 11.47
C ALA A 81 8.07 -23.65 9.96
N SER A 82 8.48 -24.71 9.23
CA SER A 82 8.64 -24.67 7.78
C SER A 82 7.29 -24.47 7.09
N GLU A 83 7.28 -23.81 5.95
CA GLU A 83 6.08 -23.77 5.12
C GLU A 83 5.85 -25.13 4.48
N PRO A 84 4.59 -25.62 4.37
CA PRO A 84 4.31 -26.86 3.67
C PRO A 84 4.81 -26.75 2.23
N GLU A 85 5.57 -27.76 1.82
CA GLU A 85 5.95 -27.85 0.41
C GLU A 85 4.71 -28.10 -0.44
N ASP A 86 4.64 -27.44 -1.59
CA ASP A 86 3.63 -27.72 -2.59
C ASP A 86 3.91 -29.06 -3.26
N LEU A 87 3.05 -30.03 -3.01
CA LEU A 87 3.14 -31.32 -3.66
C LEU A 87 2.58 -31.20 -5.08
N HIS A 88 3.46 -31.26 -6.07
CA HIS A 88 3.05 -31.27 -7.47
C HIS A 88 2.29 -32.55 -7.83
N ASP A 89 1.24 -32.41 -8.59
CA ASP A 89 0.45 -33.52 -9.10
C ASP A 89 0.89 -33.87 -10.51
N LEU A 90 1.48 -35.07 -10.68
CA LEU A 90 2.01 -35.50 -11.97
C LEU A 90 0.90 -35.67 -13.02
N ASP A 91 -0.25 -36.20 -12.62
CA ASP A 91 -1.38 -36.39 -13.54
C ASP A 91 -1.99 -35.06 -13.99
N ALA A 92 -2.01 -34.04 -13.09
CA ALA A 92 -2.38 -32.68 -13.45
C ALA A 92 -1.41 -32.05 -14.48
N HIS A 93 -0.10 -32.28 -14.33
CA HIS A 93 0.90 -31.81 -15.31
C HIS A 93 0.80 -32.53 -16.65
N LEU A 94 0.41 -33.78 -16.68
CA LEU A 94 0.26 -34.56 -17.94
C LEU A 94 -1.05 -34.26 -18.65
N ASN A 95 -2.14 -34.14 -17.90
CA ASN A 95 -3.49 -34.11 -18.45
C ASN A 95 -4.26 -32.80 -18.18
N GLY A 96 -3.65 -31.85 -17.47
CA GLY A 96 -4.25 -30.58 -17.09
C GLY A 96 -5.26 -30.67 -15.93
N GLY A 97 -5.71 -29.52 -15.48
CA GLY A 97 -6.66 -29.38 -14.37
C GLY A 97 -6.00 -29.23 -13.01
N ILE A 98 -6.60 -28.42 -12.14
CA ILE A 98 -6.13 -28.15 -10.79
C ILE A 98 -6.65 -29.24 -9.86
N PRO A 99 -5.79 -29.96 -9.11
CA PRO A 99 -6.22 -30.96 -8.15
C PRO A 99 -7.16 -30.37 -7.09
N VAL A 100 -8.25 -31.05 -6.79
CA VAL A 100 -9.20 -30.61 -5.74
C VAL A 100 -8.52 -30.45 -4.38
N ARG A 101 -7.53 -31.30 -4.06
CA ARG A 101 -6.75 -31.19 -2.81
C ARG A 101 -6.03 -29.85 -2.67
N ASP A 102 -5.49 -29.28 -3.79
CA ASP A 102 -4.77 -28.01 -3.77
C ASP A 102 -5.75 -26.84 -3.57
N ILE A 103 -6.97 -26.96 -4.13
CA ILE A 103 -8.06 -26.02 -3.84
C ILE A 103 -8.55 -26.18 -2.40
N ASP A 104 -8.67 -27.40 -1.89
CA ASP A 104 -9.09 -27.68 -0.51
C ASP A 104 -8.06 -27.18 0.52
N ALA A 105 -6.78 -27.09 0.17
CA ALA A 105 -5.76 -26.48 1.02
C ALA A 105 -6.04 -24.98 1.34
N LEU A 106 -6.92 -24.35 0.58
CA LEU A 106 -7.44 -23.00 0.86
C LEU A 106 -8.66 -23.00 1.81
N GLU A 107 -8.86 -24.07 2.56
CA GLU A 107 -9.99 -24.27 3.47
C GLU A 107 -10.26 -23.09 4.43
N PRO A 108 -9.28 -22.37 5.00
CA PRO A 108 -9.55 -21.20 5.84
C PRO A 108 -10.40 -20.12 5.12
N TRP A 109 -10.21 -19.95 3.81
CA TRP A 109 -11.03 -19.04 3.01
C TRP A 109 -12.40 -19.63 2.71
N TRP A 110 -12.49 -20.94 2.41
CA TRP A 110 -13.75 -21.58 2.09
C TRP A 110 -14.72 -21.70 3.26
N ARG A 111 -14.21 -21.68 4.50
CA ARG A 111 -15.04 -21.54 5.71
C ARG A 111 -15.74 -20.19 5.77
N VAL A 112 -15.07 -19.13 5.31
CA VAL A 112 -15.61 -17.77 5.34
C VAL A 112 -16.39 -17.44 4.08
N PHE A 113 -15.96 -18.00 2.94
CA PHE A 113 -16.50 -17.74 1.60
C PHE A 113 -16.89 -19.04 0.89
N PRO A 114 -17.88 -19.80 1.39
CA PRO A 114 -18.20 -21.13 0.85
C PRO A 114 -18.72 -21.11 -0.59
N THR A 115 -19.40 -20.06 -1.04
CA THR A 115 -19.90 -19.95 -2.43
C THR A 115 -18.89 -19.32 -3.38
N LEU A 116 -17.94 -18.55 -2.87
CA LEU A 116 -16.85 -17.99 -3.68
C LEU A 116 -15.99 -19.09 -4.32
N ARG A 117 -15.77 -20.22 -3.64
CA ARG A 117 -15.08 -21.37 -4.23
C ARG A 117 -15.69 -21.78 -5.57
N LYS A 118 -17.03 -21.84 -5.65
CA LYS A 118 -17.77 -22.21 -6.88
C LYS A 118 -17.76 -21.09 -7.92
N ALA A 119 -17.56 -19.85 -7.50
CA ALA A 119 -17.42 -18.73 -8.43
C ALA A 119 -16.03 -18.71 -9.10
N LEU A 120 -15.00 -19.22 -8.42
CA LEU A 120 -13.62 -19.24 -8.92
C LEU A 120 -13.28 -20.51 -9.70
N PHE A 121 -13.86 -21.68 -9.31
CA PHE A 121 -13.51 -22.97 -9.89
C PHE A 121 -14.75 -23.72 -10.36
N GLN A 122 -14.62 -24.42 -11.48
CA GLN A 122 -15.67 -25.27 -12.06
C GLN A 122 -15.14 -26.67 -12.39
N ASP A 123 -16.06 -27.57 -12.71
CA ASP A 123 -15.75 -28.93 -13.13
C ASP A 123 -15.09 -28.92 -14.52
N ASN A 124 -14.00 -29.64 -14.69
CA ASN A 124 -13.33 -29.79 -15.98
C ASN A 124 -13.60 -31.13 -16.66
N GLY A 125 -14.60 -31.91 -16.14
CA GLY A 125 -14.96 -33.23 -16.67
C GLY A 125 -14.08 -34.39 -16.18
N ARG A 126 -13.04 -34.12 -15.37
CA ARG A 126 -12.18 -35.16 -14.77
C ARG A 126 -12.45 -35.25 -13.27
N GLU A 127 -12.66 -36.46 -12.77
CA GLU A 127 -12.85 -36.71 -11.36
C GLU A 127 -11.60 -36.30 -10.55
N GLY A 128 -11.78 -35.53 -9.47
CA GLY A 128 -10.68 -35.01 -8.62
C GLY A 128 -9.97 -33.76 -9.14
N TYR A 129 -10.41 -33.22 -10.28
CA TYR A 129 -9.80 -31.99 -10.87
C TYR A 129 -10.84 -30.92 -11.14
N ARG A 130 -10.38 -29.67 -11.19
CA ARG A 130 -11.18 -28.48 -11.51
C ARG A 130 -10.41 -27.58 -12.47
N GLU A 131 -11.12 -26.64 -13.06
CA GLU A 131 -10.53 -25.58 -13.86
C GLU A 131 -10.98 -24.20 -13.35
N PRO A 132 -10.22 -23.13 -13.60
CA PRO A 132 -10.65 -21.79 -13.31
C PRO A 132 -11.93 -21.44 -14.08
N ARG A 133 -12.88 -20.79 -13.42
CA ARG A 133 -14.09 -20.27 -14.08
C ARG A 133 -13.86 -18.89 -14.69
N VAL A 134 -12.92 -18.14 -14.15
CA VAL A 134 -12.58 -16.79 -14.56
C VAL A 134 -11.08 -16.70 -14.85
N PRO A 135 -10.65 -15.90 -15.83
CA PRO A 135 -9.24 -15.75 -16.16
C PRO A 135 -8.47 -15.05 -15.01
N ALA A 136 -7.16 -15.31 -14.93
CA ALA A 136 -6.29 -14.82 -13.85
C ALA A 136 -6.41 -13.31 -13.58
N HIS A 137 -6.57 -12.49 -14.62
CA HIS A 137 -6.69 -11.04 -14.47
C HIS A 137 -8.03 -10.58 -13.84
N GLU A 138 -9.06 -11.42 -13.85
CA GLU A 138 -10.37 -11.14 -13.25
C GLU A 138 -10.54 -11.72 -11.84
N LEU A 139 -9.64 -12.59 -11.38
CA LEU A 139 -9.73 -13.25 -10.07
C LEU A 139 -9.93 -12.25 -8.94
N ARG A 140 -9.11 -11.19 -8.90
CA ARG A 140 -9.20 -10.15 -7.87
C ARG A 140 -10.55 -9.43 -7.89
N ALA A 141 -11.03 -9.05 -9.07
CA ALA A 141 -12.32 -8.38 -9.23
C ALA A 141 -13.48 -9.29 -8.82
N THR A 142 -13.41 -10.57 -9.18
CA THR A 142 -14.40 -11.59 -8.81
C THR A 142 -14.46 -11.76 -7.29
N VAL A 143 -13.31 -11.85 -6.60
CA VAL A 143 -13.26 -11.97 -5.14
C VAL A 143 -13.84 -10.73 -4.48
N THR A 144 -13.37 -9.52 -4.85
CA THR A 144 -13.84 -8.27 -4.24
C THR A 144 -15.30 -7.94 -4.55
N GLY A 145 -15.79 -8.37 -5.70
CA GLY A 145 -17.19 -8.19 -6.11
C GLY A 145 -18.15 -9.16 -5.44
N HIS A 146 -17.65 -10.27 -4.87
CA HIS A 146 -18.47 -11.35 -4.33
C HIS A 146 -19.25 -10.92 -3.07
N PRO A 147 -20.55 -11.29 -2.94
CA PRO A 147 -21.36 -10.90 -1.79
C PRO A 147 -20.78 -11.32 -0.44
N GLU A 148 -20.25 -12.54 -0.34
CA GLU A 148 -19.64 -13.05 0.91
C GLU A 148 -18.41 -12.24 1.31
N PHE A 149 -17.59 -11.79 0.34
CA PHE A 149 -16.45 -10.94 0.63
C PHE A 149 -16.88 -9.53 1.07
N LYS A 150 -17.90 -8.97 0.43
CA LYS A 150 -18.47 -7.66 0.84
C LYS A 150 -19.00 -7.72 2.27
N ALA A 151 -19.78 -8.76 2.60
CA ALA A 151 -20.29 -8.97 3.96
C ALA A 151 -19.15 -9.17 4.98
N PHE A 152 -18.07 -9.82 4.60
CA PHE A 152 -16.87 -9.94 5.43
C PHE A 152 -16.21 -8.58 5.66
N ALA A 153 -16.02 -7.78 4.61
CA ALA A 153 -15.44 -6.44 4.70
C ALA A 153 -16.31 -5.51 5.57
N GLU A 154 -17.63 -5.57 5.41
CA GLU A 154 -18.59 -4.85 6.26
C GLU A 154 -18.46 -5.26 7.72
N ARG A 155 -18.38 -6.55 8.03
CA ARG A 155 -18.18 -7.04 9.41
C ARG A 155 -16.86 -6.52 10.01
N VAL A 156 -15.76 -6.49 9.24
CA VAL A 156 -14.49 -5.90 9.71
C VAL A 156 -14.66 -4.41 9.99
N ALA A 157 -15.35 -3.69 9.10
CA ALA A 157 -15.65 -2.27 9.28
C ALA A 157 -16.52 -2.01 10.52
N ASP A 158 -17.55 -2.84 10.77
CA ASP A 158 -18.42 -2.72 11.95
C ASP A 158 -17.66 -2.90 13.27
N VAL A 159 -16.72 -3.86 13.32
CA VAL A 159 -15.85 -4.05 14.49
C VAL A 159 -15.00 -2.81 14.74
N PHE A 160 -14.43 -2.23 13.69
CA PHE A 160 -13.67 -0.98 13.81
C PHE A 160 -14.56 0.19 14.24
N GLU A 161 -15.75 0.34 13.69
CA GLU A 161 -16.70 1.38 14.10
C GLU A 161 -17.11 1.25 15.57
N GLY A 162 -17.31 0.02 16.06
CA GLY A 162 -17.56 -0.23 17.47
C GLY A 162 -16.38 0.19 18.35
N TRP A 163 -15.15 -0.08 17.94
CA TRP A 163 -13.95 0.38 18.61
C TRP A 163 -13.82 1.91 18.56
N ARG A 164 -14.04 2.51 17.38
CA ARG A 164 -14.03 3.98 17.20
C ARG A 164 -15.03 4.65 18.14
N ALA A 165 -16.27 4.17 18.18
CA ALA A 165 -17.31 4.75 19.02
C ALA A 165 -16.97 4.69 20.52
N ALA A 166 -16.28 3.63 20.95
CA ALA A 166 -15.83 3.49 22.34
C ALA A 166 -14.69 4.44 22.70
N HIS A 167 -13.78 4.73 21.78
CA HIS A 167 -12.55 5.46 22.07
C HIS A 167 -12.51 6.90 21.56
N ALA A 168 -13.34 7.29 20.60
CA ALA A 168 -13.38 8.66 20.08
C ALA A 168 -13.61 9.72 21.19
N PRO A 169 -14.48 9.49 22.20
CA PRO A 169 -14.63 10.45 23.30
C PRO A 169 -13.35 10.64 24.12
N ALA A 170 -12.61 9.56 24.41
CA ALA A 170 -11.34 9.64 25.12
C ALA A 170 -10.25 10.35 24.31
N LEU A 171 -10.19 10.08 23.00
CA LEU A 171 -9.27 10.76 22.07
C LEU A 171 -9.57 12.26 21.99
N GLN A 172 -10.85 12.66 21.90
CA GLN A 172 -11.27 14.06 21.92
C GLN A 172 -11.11 14.73 23.28
N GLY A 173 -11.06 13.93 24.36
CA GLY A 173 -10.92 14.36 25.73
C GLY A 173 -9.49 14.59 26.20
N ILE A 174 -8.48 14.34 25.35
CA ILE A 174 -7.06 14.55 25.70
C ILE A 174 -6.88 15.99 26.20
N ALA A 175 -6.25 16.12 27.37
CA ALA A 175 -6.01 17.39 28.06
C ALA A 175 -4.52 17.61 28.33
N VAL A 176 -4.18 18.82 28.76
CA VAL A 176 -2.82 19.14 29.21
C VAL A 176 -2.45 18.24 30.39
N ASP A 177 -1.21 17.78 30.42
CA ASP A 177 -0.64 16.85 31.41
C ASP A 177 -1.14 15.38 31.33
N ASP A 178 -1.96 15.01 30.34
CA ASP A 178 -2.34 13.62 30.11
C ASP A 178 -1.13 12.74 29.72
N ARG A 179 -1.26 11.44 29.99
CA ARG A 179 -0.18 10.46 29.80
C ARG A 179 -0.36 9.64 28.52
N PRO A 180 0.36 9.94 27.44
CA PRO A 180 0.22 9.26 26.14
C PRO A 180 0.39 7.74 26.23
N ARG A 181 1.25 7.24 27.15
CA ARG A 181 1.51 5.82 27.31
C ARG A 181 0.30 5.02 27.81
N GLU A 182 -0.49 5.60 28.72
CA GLU A 182 -1.70 4.95 29.23
C GLU A 182 -2.79 4.91 28.16
N LEU A 183 -2.86 5.97 27.37
CA LEU A 183 -3.80 6.07 26.24
C LEU A 183 -3.54 4.98 25.19
N VAL A 184 -2.30 4.89 24.68
CA VAL A 184 -1.99 3.89 23.63
C VAL A 184 -2.19 2.46 24.11
N HIS A 185 -1.88 2.17 25.38
CA HIS A 185 -2.12 0.86 25.96
C HIS A 185 -3.62 0.52 25.96
N THR A 186 -4.47 1.44 26.43
CA THR A 186 -5.93 1.22 26.45
C THR A 186 -6.49 1.01 25.04
N LEU A 187 -6.08 1.83 24.09
CA LEU A 187 -6.51 1.74 22.68
C LEU A 187 -6.10 0.41 22.04
N SER A 188 -4.86 0.00 22.25
CA SER A 188 -4.28 -1.16 21.59
C SER A 188 -4.78 -2.49 22.16
N GLU A 189 -4.97 -2.59 23.48
CA GLU A 189 -5.49 -3.82 24.11
C GLU A 189 -6.97 -4.05 23.74
N ASP A 190 -7.81 -3.02 23.74
CA ASP A 190 -9.21 -3.17 23.33
C ASP A 190 -9.33 -3.53 21.84
N LEU A 191 -8.44 -2.95 20.98
CA LEU A 191 -8.39 -3.29 19.57
C LEU A 191 -8.06 -4.78 19.35
N LEU A 192 -7.07 -5.31 20.07
CA LEU A 192 -6.71 -6.73 20.04
C LEU A 192 -7.90 -7.63 20.43
N VAL A 193 -8.60 -7.28 21.49
CA VAL A 193 -9.73 -8.06 21.97
C VAL A 193 -10.87 -8.08 20.96
N ARG A 194 -11.23 -6.93 20.39
CA ARG A 194 -12.36 -6.84 19.44
C ARG A 194 -12.10 -7.56 18.13
N PHE A 195 -10.85 -7.61 17.70
CA PHE A 195 -10.45 -8.28 16.45
C PHE A 195 -10.08 -9.76 16.64
N ALA A 196 -10.08 -10.28 17.87
CA ALA A 196 -9.63 -11.65 18.17
C ALA A 196 -10.41 -12.74 17.43
N ASP A 197 -11.72 -12.57 17.26
CA ASP A 197 -12.62 -13.58 16.68
C ASP A 197 -12.89 -13.38 15.17
N LEU A 198 -12.21 -12.42 14.54
CA LEU A 198 -12.36 -12.23 13.10
C LEU A 198 -11.50 -13.24 12.33
N PRO A 199 -12.12 -14.06 11.44
CA PRO A 199 -11.35 -14.97 10.61
C PRO A 199 -10.56 -14.21 9.56
N LEU A 200 -9.48 -14.80 9.07
CA LEU A 200 -8.62 -14.32 7.99
C LEU A 200 -7.84 -13.01 8.26
N VAL A 201 -8.29 -12.18 9.18
CA VAL A 201 -7.58 -10.96 9.62
C VAL A 201 -6.96 -11.24 10.99
N SER A 202 -5.65 -11.17 11.08
CA SER A 202 -4.95 -11.34 12.35
C SER A 202 -5.12 -10.09 13.23
N HIS A 203 -5.63 -10.27 14.46
CA HIS A 203 -5.70 -9.17 15.42
C HIS A 203 -4.32 -8.58 15.74
N TYR A 204 -3.24 -9.36 15.65
CA TYR A 204 -1.87 -8.84 15.80
C TYR A 204 -1.45 -7.95 14.62
N ASP A 205 -1.91 -8.24 13.39
CA ASP A 205 -1.63 -7.38 12.23
C ASP A 205 -2.37 -6.05 12.39
N VAL A 206 -3.64 -6.09 12.83
CA VAL A 206 -4.43 -4.88 13.12
C VAL A 206 -3.79 -4.06 14.27
N TYR A 207 -3.34 -4.73 15.33
CA TYR A 207 -2.58 -4.09 16.41
C TYR A 207 -1.32 -3.39 15.88
N GLN A 208 -0.59 -4.03 14.96
CA GLN A 208 0.60 -3.41 14.36
C GLN A 208 0.24 -2.15 13.57
N ARG A 209 -0.92 -2.10 12.91
CA ARG A 209 -1.35 -0.89 12.20
C ARG A 209 -1.52 0.29 13.15
N LEU A 210 -2.16 0.05 14.30
CA LEU A 210 -2.27 1.08 15.33
C LEU A 210 -0.90 1.47 15.89
N MET A 211 -0.05 0.49 16.27
CA MET A 211 1.26 0.76 16.87
C MET A 211 2.22 1.45 15.89
N GLY A 212 2.18 1.09 14.61
CA GLY A 212 2.95 1.78 13.57
C GLY A 212 2.50 3.23 13.42
N TYR A 213 1.21 3.45 13.25
CA TYR A 213 0.65 4.79 13.11
C TYR A 213 0.85 5.65 14.37
N TRP A 214 0.77 5.03 15.56
CA TRP A 214 1.11 5.69 16.82
C TRP A 214 2.54 6.19 16.81
N ALA A 215 3.50 5.32 16.51
CA ALA A 215 4.93 5.65 16.51
C ALA A 215 5.33 6.68 15.43
N GLU A 216 4.62 6.68 14.29
CA GLU A 216 4.95 7.56 13.16
C GLU A 216 4.27 8.93 13.25
N THR A 217 3.12 9.04 13.93
CA THR A 217 2.27 10.24 13.89
C THR A 217 1.57 10.55 15.20
N MET A 218 0.73 9.63 15.73
CA MET A 218 -0.16 9.95 16.85
C MET A 218 0.60 10.31 18.12
N GLN A 219 1.74 9.69 18.37
CA GLN A 219 2.54 9.95 19.56
C GLN A 219 2.95 11.41 19.65
N ASP A 220 3.51 11.97 18.59
CA ASP A 220 3.95 13.36 18.57
C ASP A 220 2.77 14.33 18.67
N ASP A 221 1.65 14.02 17.97
CA ASP A 221 0.42 14.79 18.08
C ASP A 221 -0.12 14.83 19.53
N VAL A 222 -0.19 13.66 20.19
CA VAL A 222 -0.70 13.56 21.58
C VAL A 222 0.24 14.27 22.56
N TYR A 223 1.56 14.14 22.38
CA TYR A 223 2.52 14.89 23.21
C TYR A 223 2.37 16.40 23.03
N LEU A 224 2.15 16.87 21.81
CA LEU A 224 1.94 18.28 21.51
C LEU A 224 0.66 18.79 22.16
N ILE A 225 -0.44 18.04 22.09
CA ILE A 225 -1.70 18.38 22.73
C ILE A 225 -1.55 18.39 24.27
N ALA A 226 -0.87 17.38 24.83
CA ALA A 226 -0.64 17.30 26.26
C ALA A 226 0.28 18.40 26.81
N ALA A 227 1.16 18.97 25.97
CA ALA A 227 2.01 20.09 26.34
C ALA A 227 1.30 21.45 26.22
N ASP A 228 0.65 21.71 25.08
CA ASP A 228 0.20 23.04 24.71
C ASP A 228 -1.33 23.18 24.66
N GLY A 229 -2.06 22.08 24.73
CA GLY A 229 -3.50 22.04 24.50
C GLY A 229 -3.87 22.12 23.01
N TRP A 230 -5.13 21.79 22.71
CA TRP A 230 -5.64 21.67 21.34
C TRP A 230 -5.51 22.92 20.50
N GLN A 231 -5.82 24.07 21.10
CA GLN A 231 -5.91 25.36 20.38
C GLN A 231 -4.53 25.87 19.95
N GLU A 232 -3.55 25.80 20.86
CA GLU A 232 -2.18 26.25 20.58
C GLU A 232 -1.45 25.25 19.68
N ALA A 233 -1.58 23.96 19.96
CA ALA A 233 -1.00 22.88 19.13
C ALA A 233 -1.43 22.93 17.65
N ALA A 234 -2.62 23.46 17.37
CA ALA A 234 -3.13 23.59 16.01
C ALA A 234 -2.64 24.85 15.26
N GLN A 235 -1.92 25.77 15.91
CA GLN A 235 -1.48 27.01 15.27
C GLN A 235 -0.32 26.77 14.29
N PRO A 236 -0.36 27.42 13.11
CA PRO A 236 0.79 27.43 12.19
C PRO A 236 2.00 28.09 12.82
N ARG A 237 3.15 27.45 12.76
CA ARG A 237 4.43 28.02 13.20
C ARG A 237 5.39 28.26 12.04
N GLY A 238 6.39 29.09 12.26
CA GLY A 238 7.50 29.22 11.32
C GLY A 238 8.35 27.94 11.25
N ILE A 239 9.00 27.70 10.10
CA ILE A 239 9.93 26.57 9.95
C ILE A 239 11.19 26.78 10.79
N VAL A 240 11.74 25.68 11.29
CA VAL A 240 13.04 25.68 11.98
C VAL A 240 14.15 25.34 10.96
N GLU A 241 15.19 26.21 10.90
CA GLU A 241 16.40 25.93 10.16
C GLU A 241 17.58 25.96 11.15
N ASP A 242 18.17 24.81 11.44
CA ASP A 242 19.39 24.72 12.26
C ASP A 242 20.56 24.26 11.37
N LYS A 243 21.36 25.20 10.94
CA LYS A 243 22.53 24.95 10.09
C LYS A 243 23.62 24.14 10.78
N ALA A 244 23.72 24.22 12.12
CA ALA A 244 24.73 23.48 12.88
C ALA A 244 24.41 21.99 12.94
N ARG A 245 23.14 21.64 12.97
CA ARG A 245 22.64 20.26 12.96
C ARG A 245 22.21 19.77 11.57
N ASN A 246 22.39 20.58 10.54
CA ASN A 246 21.92 20.31 9.18
C ASN A 246 20.41 19.99 9.11
N ILE A 247 19.61 20.60 9.98
CA ILE A 247 18.16 20.44 10.03
C ILE A 247 17.53 21.57 9.23
N LYS A 248 16.74 21.19 8.24
CA LYS A 248 15.89 22.10 7.47
C LYS A 248 14.54 21.49 7.28
N GLU A 249 13.54 22.03 7.98
CA GLU A 249 12.17 21.58 7.83
C GLU A 249 11.60 21.93 6.45
N ILE A 250 10.80 21.00 5.90
CA ILE A 250 10.03 21.26 4.69
C ILE A 250 8.75 21.99 5.10
N PRO A 251 8.45 23.17 4.53
CA PRO A 251 7.24 23.90 4.84
C PRO A 251 6.00 23.15 4.31
N ASP A 252 4.91 23.18 5.06
CA ASP A 252 3.61 22.67 4.61
C ASP A 252 2.85 23.72 3.81
N LEU A 253 3.11 25.01 4.06
CA LEU A 253 2.51 26.13 3.36
C LEU A 253 3.52 27.26 3.15
N THR A 254 3.48 27.88 1.97
CA THR A 254 4.34 29.03 1.66
C THR A 254 3.48 30.15 1.10
N ILE A 255 3.44 31.30 1.79
CA ILE A 255 2.70 32.50 1.36
C ILE A 255 3.65 33.67 1.23
N GLY A 256 3.88 34.09 0.00
CA GLY A 256 4.92 35.07 -0.32
C GLY A 256 6.30 34.55 0.06
N HIS A 257 6.96 35.21 1.02
CA HIS A 257 8.27 34.78 1.53
C HIS A 257 8.20 34.03 2.87
N LYS A 258 7.01 33.91 3.47
CA LYS A 258 6.82 33.24 4.76
C LYS A 258 6.50 31.77 4.57
N LYS A 259 7.21 30.95 5.30
CA LYS A 259 7.08 29.49 5.29
C LYS A 259 6.51 29.04 6.64
N TYR A 260 5.49 28.20 6.57
CA TYR A 260 4.75 27.73 7.73
C TYR A 260 4.82 26.21 7.84
N LYS A 261 4.89 25.73 9.08
CA LYS A 261 4.74 24.31 9.46
C LYS A 261 3.49 24.16 10.28
N MET A 262 2.73 23.10 9.99
CA MET A 262 1.51 22.73 10.69
C MET A 262 1.68 21.33 11.27
N ASP A 263 2.05 21.24 12.54
CA ASP A 263 2.41 19.96 13.15
C ASP A 263 1.17 19.09 13.43
N LEU A 264 0.14 19.64 14.07
CA LEU A 264 -1.05 18.89 14.47
C LEU A 264 -2.08 18.75 13.33
N VAL A 265 -2.48 19.87 12.74
CA VAL A 265 -3.54 19.92 11.70
C VAL A 265 -2.90 20.24 10.35
N LEU A 266 -2.78 19.24 9.49
CA LEU A 266 -2.19 19.40 8.16
C LEU A 266 -3.12 20.21 7.23
N PRO A 267 -2.57 21.04 6.31
CA PRO A 267 -3.37 21.84 5.38
C PRO A 267 -4.37 21.00 4.55
N VAL A 268 -3.99 19.80 4.17
CA VAL A 268 -4.86 18.90 3.39
C VAL A 268 -6.17 18.59 4.10
N LEU A 269 -6.17 18.47 5.42
CA LEU A 269 -7.37 18.21 6.22
C LEU A 269 -8.31 19.43 6.23
N VAL A 270 -7.72 20.63 6.38
CA VAL A 270 -8.46 21.89 6.32
C VAL A 270 -9.08 22.09 4.94
N ILE A 271 -8.31 21.81 3.89
CA ILE A 271 -8.76 21.89 2.50
C ILE A 271 -9.93 20.92 2.25
N ALA A 272 -9.75 19.65 2.60
CA ALA A 272 -10.77 18.62 2.37
C ALA A 272 -12.09 18.96 3.06
N ARG A 273 -12.05 19.51 4.27
CA ARG A 273 -13.27 19.80 5.04
C ARG A 273 -13.93 21.14 4.68
N PHE A 274 -13.15 22.17 4.40
CA PHE A 274 -13.69 23.54 4.27
C PHE A 274 -13.55 24.13 2.88
N PHE A 275 -12.65 23.62 2.03
CA PHE A 275 -12.30 24.19 0.73
C PHE A 275 -12.30 23.16 -0.40
N ALA A 276 -13.10 22.09 -0.28
CA ALA A 276 -13.19 21.02 -1.29
C ALA A 276 -13.59 21.56 -2.69
N LYS A 277 -14.45 22.60 -2.76
CA LYS A 277 -14.84 23.22 -4.02
C LYS A 277 -13.70 24.01 -4.66
N GLU A 278 -12.96 24.76 -3.87
CA GLU A 278 -11.79 25.49 -4.32
C GLU A 278 -10.69 24.56 -4.78
N GLN A 279 -10.46 23.47 -4.06
CA GLN A 279 -9.51 22.42 -4.44
C GLN A 279 -9.90 21.79 -5.78
N ALA A 280 -11.16 21.43 -5.96
CA ALA A 280 -11.66 20.90 -7.24
C ALA A 280 -11.48 21.91 -8.39
N ALA A 281 -11.62 23.21 -8.12
CA ALA A 281 -11.36 24.24 -9.13
C ALA A 281 -9.86 24.34 -9.50
N VAL A 282 -8.96 24.20 -8.52
CA VAL A 282 -7.51 24.14 -8.78
C VAL A 282 -7.17 22.90 -9.60
N GLU A 283 -7.69 21.73 -9.24
CA GLU A 283 -7.48 20.48 -9.98
C GLU A 283 -7.99 20.55 -11.43
N ALA A 284 -9.14 21.19 -11.65
CA ALA A 284 -9.66 21.42 -12.99
C ALA A 284 -8.76 22.38 -13.83
N LEU A 285 -8.11 23.34 -13.19
CA LEU A 285 -7.12 24.22 -13.85
C LEU A 285 -5.82 23.47 -14.12
N GLN A 286 -5.37 22.60 -13.21
CA GLN A 286 -4.21 21.73 -13.42
C GLN A 286 -4.42 20.79 -14.60
N ALA A 287 -5.58 20.14 -14.70
CA ALA A 287 -5.91 19.29 -15.85
C ALA A 287 -5.89 20.08 -17.17
N LYS A 288 -6.34 21.34 -17.18
CA LYS A 288 -6.24 22.22 -18.36
C LYS A 288 -4.81 22.59 -18.71
N GLN A 289 -3.98 22.85 -17.71
CA GLN A 289 -2.57 23.10 -17.90
C GLN A 289 -1.85 21.86 -18.49
N GLU A 290 -2.08 20.69 -17.93
CA GLU A 290 -1.53 19.42 -18.43
C GLU A 290 -1.93 19.18 -19.88
N ALA A 291 -3.21 19.36 -20.23
CA ALA A 291 -3.68 19.21 -21.60
C ALA A 291 -3.04 20.25 -22.57
N ALA A 292 -2.84 21.50 -22.10
CA ALA A 292 -2.18 22.52 -22.92
C ALA A 292 -0.67 22.22 -23.10
N ALA A 293 -0.01 21.73 -22.05
CA ALA A 293 1.40 21.31 -22.11
C ALA A 293 1.59 20.11 -23.05
N GLN A 294 0.72 19.10 -22.96
CA GLN A 294 0.74 17.93 -23.85
C GLN A 294 0.50 18.34 -25.31
N ALA A 295 -0.49 19.19 -25.58
CA ALA A 295 -0.77 19.66 -26.93
C ALA A 295 0.42 20.47 -27.52
N LEU A 296 1.14 21.21 -26.69
CA LEU A 296 2.36 21.90 -27.11
C LEU A 296 3.49 20.93 -27.40
N GLU A 297 3.69 19.92 -26.54
CA GLU A 297 4.74 18.91 -26.68
C GLU A 297 4.52 18.09 -27.96
N GLU A 298 3.32 17.54 -28.17
CA GLU A 298 2.93 16.81 -29.39
C GLU A 298 3.16 17.64 -30.65
N TYR A 299 2.75 18.91 -30.63
CA TYR A 299 2.92 19.81 -31.76
C TYR A 299 4.40 20.11 -32.07
N VAL A 300 5.21 20.30 -31.02
CA VAL A 300 6.65 20.53 -31.15
C VAL A 300 7.33 19.27 -31.69
N GLU A 301 7.02 18.08 -31.17
CA GLU A 301 7.58 16.82 -31.66
C GLU A 301 7.29 16.58 -33.14
N GLU A 302 6.05 16.86 -33.57
CA GLU A 302 5.64 16.70 -34.97
C GLU A 302 6.36 17.65 -35.93
N HIS A 303 6.72 18.87 -35.49
CA HIS A 303 7.17 19.96 -36.37
C HIS A 303 8.61 20.40 -36.14
N SER A 304 9.39 19.81 -35.20
CA SER A 304 10.75 20.23 -34.86
C SER A 304 11.85 19.39 -35.56
N GLY A 305 11.50 18.36 -36.36
CA GLY A 305 12.46 17.57 -37.16
C GLY A 305 13.24 18.43 -38.17
N GLU A 306 14.31 17.88 -38.77
CA GLU A 306 15.18 18.60 -39.70
C GLU A 306 14.44 19.24 -40.89
N GLU A 307 13.34 18.65 -41.34
CA GLU A 307 12.45 19.15 -42.39
C GLU A 307 11.18 19.83 -41.78
N GLY A 308 11.08 19.96 -40.47
CA GLY A 308 9.93 20.50 -39.78
C GLY A 308 9.88 22.03 -39.75
N HIS A 309 8.68 22.58 -39.80
CA HIS A 309 8.47 24.02 -39.83
C HIS A 309 8.90 24.79 -38.54
N LEU A 310 9.33 24.10 -37.47
CA LEU A 310 9.87 24.69 -36.26
C LEU A 310 11.38 24.51 -36.11
N ALA A 311 12.05 23.85 -37.09
CA ALA A 311 13.50 23.55 -37.03
C ALA A 311 14.34 24.80 -36.74
N GLU A 312 14.08 25.90 -37.46
CA GLU A 312 14.79 27.18 -37.33
C GLU A 312 14.42 27.99 -36.06
N ALA A 313 13.33 27.63 -35.38
CA ALA A 313 12.92 28.24 -34.12
C ALA A 313 13.44 27.48 -32.89
N THR A 314 14.22 26.39 -33.13
CA THR A 314 14.79 25.53 -32.09
C THR A 314 16.15 26.06 -31.64
N ASN A 315 16.38 26.14 -30.33
CA ASN A 315 17.68 26.57 -29.81
C ASN A 315 18.74 25.45 -29.86
N ASP A 316 20.03 25.78 -29.57
CA ASP A 316 21.15 24.83 -29.53
C ASP A 316 20.95 23.60 -28.61
N LYS A 317 19.94 23.63 -27.75
CA LYS A 317 19.57 22.53 -26.84
C LYS A 317 18.36 21.72 -27.34
N GLY A 318 17.94 21.91 -28.58
CA GLY A 318 16.81 21.22 -29.18
C GLY A 318 15.45 21.67 -28.62
N LYS A 319 15.33 22.83 -28.00
CA LYS A 319 14.07 23.32 -27.42
C LYS A 319 13.52 24.50 -28.20
N VAL A 320 12.22 24.41 -28.53
CA VAL A 320 11.46 25.55 -29.04
C VAL A 320 11.12 26.49 -27.89
N THR A 321 11.39 27.79 -28.05
CA THR A 321 11.11 28.79 -27.03
C THR A 321 10.24 29.90 -27.61
N LYS A 322 9.44 30.57 -26.76
CA LYS A 322 8.59 31.70 -27.17
C LYS A 322 9.40 32.81 -27.89
N SER A 323 10.63 33.08 -27.43
CA SER A 323 11.53 34.03 -28.06
C SER A 323 11.98 33.58 -29.44
N GLY A 324 12.46 32.32 -29.57
CA GLY A 324 12.87 31.75 -30.83
C GLY A 324 11.78 31.76 -31.91
N VAL A 325 10.55 31.35 -31.51
CA VAL A 325 9.40 31.41 -32.41
C VAL A 325 9.09 32.82 -32.88
N LYS A 326 9.12 33.82 -31.97
CA LYS A 326 8.88 35.23 -32.32
C LYS A 326 9.97 35.80 -33.21
N ASP A 327 11.23 35.48 -32.97
CA ASP A 327 12.34 35.99 -33.75
C ASP A 327 12.35 35.39 -35.16
N ARG A 328 11.97 34.10 -35.30
CA ARG A 328 11.77 33.46 -36.60
C ARG A 328 10.59 34.06 -37.36
N LEU A 329 9.47 34.29 -36.71
CA LEU A 329 8.30 34.97 -37.31
C LEU A 329 8.67 36.34 -37.89
N LYS A 330 9.53 37.11 -37.21
CA LYS A 330 10.02 38.40 -37.71
C LYS A 330 10.98 38.23 -38.91
N ALA A 331 11.80 37.17 -38.91
CA ALA A 331 12.77 36.94 -39.97
C ALA A 331 12.08 36.57 -41.31
N ILE A 332 10.96 35.85 -41.27
CA ILE A 332 10.18 35.44 -42.46
C ILE A 332 9.10 36.49 -42.86
N ASP A 333 9.06 37.66 -42.22
CA ASP A 333 8.09 38.69 -42.51
C ASP A 333 8.31 39.31 -43.89
N GLY A 334 7.32 39.13 -44.80
CA GLY A 334 7.41 39.58 -46.22
C GLY A 334 7.84 38.50 -47.22
N GLU A 335 8.14 37.25 -46.82
CA GLU A 335 8.46 36.18 -47.74
C GLU A 335 7.21 35.39 -48.14
N ALA A 336 6.85 35.43 -49.43
CA ALA A 336 5.61 34.81 -49.94
C ALA A 336 5.65 33.25 -49.97
N GLU A 337 6.85 32.63 -49.88
CA GLU A 337 7.03 31.17 -49.86
C GLU A 337 6.92 30.55 -48.46
N SER A 338 6.84 31.38 -47.40
CA SER A 338 6.89 30.93 -46.00
C SER A 338 5.51 30.83 -45.30
N ASP A 339 4.42 30.82 -46.06
CA ASP A 339 3.05 30.81 -45.49
C ASP A 339 2.77 29.60 -44.58
N LYS A 340 3.29 28.40 -44.91
CA LYS A 340 3.11 27.19 -44.09
C LYS A 340 3.94 27.26 -42.79
N GLU A 341 5.19 27.71 -42.92
CA GLU A 341 6.07 27.92 -41.75
C GLU A 341 5.50 28.98 -40.81
N ARG A 342 5.00 30.08 -41.37
CA ARG A 342 4.31 31.14 -40.60
C ARG A 342 3.15 30.59 -39.81
N ALA A 343 2.26 29.83 -40.47
CA ALA A 343 1.10 29.22 -39.82
C ALA A 343 1.49 28.26 -38.70
N ALA A 344 2.55 27.46 -38.91
CA ALA A 344 3.08 26.55 -37.90
C ALA A 344 3.67 27.30 -36.68
N LEU A 345 4.44 28.36 -36.94
CA LEU A 345 5.02 29.22 -35.89
C LEU A 345 3.94 29.96 -35.08
N GLU A 346 2.91 30.50 -35.76
CA GLU A 346 1.78 31.16 -35.10
C GLU A 346 0.99 30.18 -34.24
N ARG A 347 0.77 28.95 -34.73
CA ARG A 347 0.11 27.89 -33.97
C ARG A 347 0.93 27.49 -32.75
N CYS A 348 2.23 27.30 -32.89
CA CYS A 348 3.16 27.02 -31.80
C CYS A 348 3.15 28.14 -30.74
N LEU A 349 3.18 29.40 -31.18
CA LEU A 349 3.11 30.56 -30.28
C LEU A 349 1.79 30.57 -29.51
N ALA A 350 0.67 30.27 -30.16
CA ALA A 350 -0.66 30.19 -29.51
C ALA A 350 -0.69 29.08 -28.45
N LEU A 351 -0.06 27.92 -28.71
CA LEU A 351 0.04 26.82 -27.74
C LEU A 351 0.94 27.19 -26.54
N ILE A 352 2.09 27.84 -26.77
CA ILE A 352 2.97 28.35 -25.71
C ILE A 352 2.20 29.37 -24.83
N ASP A 353 1.44 30.27 -25.44
CA ASP A 353 0.64 31.24 -24.73
C ASP A 353 -0.48 30.59 -23.93
N ALA A 354 -1.16 29.59 -24.49
CA ALA A 354 -2.19 28.84 -23.82
C ALA A 354 -1.66 28.10 -22.59
N GLU A 355 -0.51 27.40 -22.70
CA GLU A 355 0.17 26.74 -21.58
C GLU A 355 0.56 27.74 -20.50
N SER A 356 1.21 28.85 -20.89
CA SER A 356 1.63 29.92 -19.96
C SER A 356 0.46 30.55 -19.20
N HIS A 357 -0.66 30.80 -19.89
CA HIS A 357 -1.89 31.32 -19.29
C HIS A 357 -2.51 30.32 -18.32
N ALA A 358 -2.56 29.02 -18.69
CA ALA A 358 -3.05 27.96 -17.82
C ALA A 358 -2.18 27.81 -16.56
N ALA A 359 -0.85 27.80 -16.71
CA ALA A 359 0.09 27.74 -15.60
C ALA A 359 -0.06 28.92 -14.63
N LYS A 360 -0.26 30.12 -15.18
CA LYS A 360 -0.53 31.34 -14.38
C LYS A 360 -1.84 31.19 -13.60
N ALA A 361 -2.89 30.73 -14.24
CA ALA A 361 -4.19 30.53 -13.60
C ALA A 361 -4.14 29.51 -12.46
N VAL A 362 -3.42 28.40 -12.63
CA VAL A 362 -3.16 27.40 -11.58
C VAL A 362 -2.44 28.05 -10.39
N LYS A 363 -1.36 28.77 -10.67
CA LYS A 363 -0.57 29.44 -9.63
C LYS A 363 -1.38 30.47 -8.83
N GLU A 364 -2.21 31.26 -9.50
CA GLU A 364 -3.07 32.26 -8.86
C GLU A 364 -4.17 31.59 -8.03
N ALA A 365 -4.82 30.54 -8.55
CA ALA A 365 -5.84 29.80 -7.84
C ALA A 365 -5.27 29.08 -6.60
N GLN A 366 -4.10 28.44 -6.73
CA GLN A 366 -3.40 27.80 -5.60
C GLN A 366 -3.01 28.81 -4.53
N ALA A 367 -2.43 29.96 -4.91
CA ALA A 367 -2.05 31.00 -3.95
C ALA A 367 -3.29 31.59 -3.23
N ALA A 368 -4.42 31.71 -3.92
CA ALA A 368 -5.66 32.16 -3.31
C ALA A 368 -6.22 31.12 -2.32
N LEU A 369 -6.13 29.82 -2.65
CA LEU A 369 -6.51 28.73 -1.76
C LEU A 369 -5.61 28.72 -0.53
N ASP A 370 -4.30 28.76 -0.71
CA ASP A 370 -3.31 28.77 0.38
C ASP A 370 -3.56 29.91 1.37
N ALA A 371 -3.85 31.10 0.88
CA ALA A 371 -4.19 32.26 1.71
C ALA A 371 -5.47 32.06 2.53
N LYS A 372 -6.51 31.44 1.91
CA LYS A 372 -7.76 31.10 2.62
C LYS A 372 -7.51 30.04 3.70
N VAL A 373 -6.69 29.03 3.40
CA VAL A 373 -6.32 27.97 4.32
C VAL A 373 -5.61 28.56 5.53
N LEU A 374 -4.57 29.37 5.33
CA LEU A 374 -3.86 30.03 6.44
C LEU A 374 -4.82 30.87 7.31
N ALA A 375 -5.70 31.67 6.66
CA ALA A 375 -6.67 32.49 7.37
C ALA A 375 -7.69 31.65 8.18
N ARG A 376 -7.92 30.39 7.79
CA ARG A 376 -8.85 29.48 8.49
C ARG A 376 -8.28 29.01 9.82
N TYR A 377 -6.96 28.74 9.91
CA TYR A 377 -6.33 28.28 11.16
C TYR A 377 -6.63 29.20 12.34
N GLY A 378 -6.53 30.50 12.16
CA GLY A 378 -6.86 31.47 13.23
C GLY A 378 -8.35 31.54 13.61
N LYS A 379 -9.22 30.80 12.90
CA LYS A 379 -10.67 30.77 13.12
C LYS A 379 -11.19 29.37 13.49
N LEU A 380 -10.30 28.37 13.58
CA LEU A 380 -10.68 27.03 13.99
C LEU A 380 -11.10 27.03 15.45
N THR A 381 -12.27 26.50 15.72
CA THR A 381 -12.73 26.22 17.07
C THR A 381 -12.10 24.93 17.57
N GLU A 382 -11.99 24.74 18.89
CA GLU A 382 -11.47 23.49 19.48
C GLU A 382 -12.25 22.26 19.01
N ALA A 383 -13.57 22.37 18.89
CA ALA A 383 -14.40 21.27 18.38
C ALA A 383 -14.05 20.90 16.91
N GLU A 384 -13.77 21.87 16.07
CA GLU A 384 -13.32 21.64 14.69
C GLU A 384 -11.92 21.05 14.64
N ILE A 385 -11.00 21.50 15.49
CA ILE A 385 -9.65 20.95 15.62
C ILE A 385 -9.74 19.47 16.03
N LYS A 386 -10.51 19.15 17.06
CA LYS A 386 -10.74 17.77 17.51
C LYS A 386 -11.32 16.89 16.40
N THR A 387 -12.25 17.42 15.61
CA THR A 387 -12.81 16.68 14.47
C THR A 387 -11.74 16.43 13.38
N LEU A 388 -10.97 17.46 13.00
CA LEU A 388 -9.92 17.33 11.98
C LEU A 388 -8.84 16.34 12.41
N VAL A 389 -8.45 16.35 13.70
CA VAL A 389 -7.37 15.48 14.19
C VAL A 389 -7.87 14.09 14.50
N VAL A 390 -8.93 13.94 15.29
CA VAL A 390 -9.41 12.62 15.73
C VAL A 390 -10.12 11.90 14.59
N GLU A 391 -11.09 12.54 13.93
CA GLU A 391 -11.90 11.85 12.91
C GLU A 391 -11.19 11.81 11.55
N ASP A 392 -10.70 12.95 11.06
CA ASP A 392 -10.21 13.06 9.68
C ASP A 392 -8.74 12.63 9.54
N LYS A 393 -7.91 12.77 10.59
CA LYS A 393 -6.50 12.36 10.57
C LYS A 393 -6.31 10.97 11.17
N TRP A 394 -6.61 10.77 12.45
CA TRP A 394 -6.25 9.53 13.16
C TRP A 394 -7.16 8.37 12.80
N LEU A 395 -8.45 8.50 13.01
CA LEU A 395 -9.42 7.41 12.80
C LEU A 395 -9.58 7.07 11.33
N ALA A 396 -9.54 8.07 10.43
CA ALA A 396 -9.56 7.83 8.99
C ALA A 396 -8.32 7.07 8.52
N SER A 397 -7.12 7.41 9.01
CA SER A 397 -5.87 6.71 8.69
C SER A 397 -5.87 5.27 9.20
N LEU A 398 -6.33 5.05 10.43
CA LEU A 398 -6.46 3.70 11.00
C LEU A 398 -7.48 2.86 10.22
N ARG A 399 -8.64 3.43 9.86
CA ARG A 399 -9.63 2.77 9.02
C ARG A 399 -9.04 2.36 7.67
N ALA A 400 -8.30 3.24 7.02
CA ALA A 400 -7.63 2.96 5.76
C ALA A 400 -6.60 1.83 5.91
N ALA A 401 -5.81 1.82 6.98
CA ALA A 401 -4.82 0.79 7.27
C ALA A 401 -5.47 -0.58 7.54
N ILE A 402 -6.60 -0.63 8.26
CA ILE A 402 -7.36 -1.86 8.52
C ILE A 402 -8.03 -2.38 7.24
N ASN A 403 -8.59 -1.49 6.41
CA ASN A 403 -9.08 -1.85 5.09
C ASN A 403 -7.97 -2.43 4.21
N GLY A 404 -6.74 -1.95 4.35
CA GLY A 404 -5.56 -2.53 3.72
C GLY A 404 -5.34 -4.00 4.09
N GLU A 405 -5.61 -4.40 5.35
CA GLU A 405 -5.55 -5.81 5.77
C GLU A 405 -6.63 -6.66 5.11
N VAL A 406 -7.85 -6.13 4.95
CA VAL A 406 -8.91 -6.82 4.20
C VAL A 406 -8.51 -7.02 2.74
N GLN A 407 -7.90 -6.00 2.11
CA GLN A 407 -7.40 -6.13 0.73
C GLN A 407 -6.24 -7.13 0.63
N ARG A 408 -5.41 -7.26 1.66
CA ARG A 408 -4.34 -8.28 1.72
C ARG A 408 -4.91 -9.70 1.69
N VAL A 409 -6.01 -9.95 2.41
CA VAL A 409 -6.72 -11.24 2.36
C VAL A 409 -7.15 -11.58 0.92
N THR A 410 -7.71 -10.58 0.19
CA THR A 410 -8.07 -10.74 -1.23
C THR A 410 -6.87 -11.07 -2.09
N GLN A 411 -5.77 -10.33 -1.91
CA GLN A 411 -4.55 -10.54 -2.70
C GLN A 411 -3.94 -11.92 -2.47
N GLN A 412 -3.96 -12.40 -1.23
CA GLN A 412 -3.47 -13.74 -0.89
C GLN A 412 -4.30 -14.83 -1.56
N LEU A 413 -5.63 -14.75 -1.49
CA LEU A 413 -6.52 -15.73 -2.14
C LEU A 413 -6.39 -15.69 -3.67
N ALA A 414 -6.48 -14.50 -4.27
CA ALA A 414 -6.37 -14.34 -5.72
C ALA A 414 -4.98 -14.74 -6.23
N GLY A 415 -3.92 -14.40 -5.49
CA GLY A 415 -2.55 -14.80 -5.81
C GLY A 415 -2.38 -16.33 -5.80
N ARG A 416 -2.93 -16.99 -4.78
CA ARG A 416 -2.85 -18.45 -4.69
C ARG A 416 -3.69 -19.14 -5.77
N ALA A 417 -4.89 -18.65 -6.06
CA ALA A 417 -5.72 -19.17 -7.15
C ALA A 417 -5.01 -19.03 -8.51
N LYS A 418 -4.38 -17.87 -8.76
CA LYS A 418 -3.57 -17.62 -9.96
C LYS A 418 -2.36 -18.56 -10.05
N GLU A 419 -1.66 -18.78 -8.96
CA GLU A 419 -0.51 -19.68 -8.90
C GLU A 419 -0.92 -21.12 -9.24
N LEU A 420 -2.06 -21.60 -8.72
CA LEU A 420 -2.61 -22.92 -9.05
C LEU A 420 -3.01 -23.01 -10.52
N GLU A 421 -3.63 -21.96 -11.08
CA GLU A 421 -3.94 -21.88 -12.51
C GLU A 421 -2.68 -21.98 -13.36
N GLU A 422 -1.67 -21.11 -13.11
CA GLU A 422 -0.43 -21.06 -13.87
C GLU A 422 0.36 -22.37 -13.79
N ARG A 423 0.35 -23.04 -12.64
CA ARG A 423 1.05 -24.31 -12.41
C ARG A 423 0.57 -25.43 -13.32
N TYR A 424 -0.74 -25.49 -13.57
CA TYR A 424 -1.36 -26.58 -14.33
C TYR A 424 -2.00 -26.13 -15.65
N ALA A 425 -1.78 -24.88 -16.09
CA ALA A 425 -2.41 -24.30 -17.28
C ALA A 425 -2.02 -25.00 -18.58
N ARG A 426 -0.81 -25.54 -18.66
CA ARG A 426 -0.27 -26.18 -19.87
C ARG A 426 0.21 -27.60 -19.58
N PRO A 427 -0.54 -28.61 -20.03
CA PRO A 427 -0.10 -29.99 -19.93
C PRO A 427 1.23 -30.22 -20.64
N LEU A 428 2.09 -31.07 -20.08
CA LEU A 428 3.42 -31.37 -20.60
C LEU A 428 3.42 -31.75 -22.10
N PRO A 429 2.47 -32.61 -22.60
CA PRO A 429 2.42 -32.94 -24.03
C PRO A 429 2.12 -31.75 -24.95
N GLU A 430 1.45 -30.70 -24.42
CA GLU A 430 1.23 -29.47 -25.18
C GLU A 430 2.50 -28.63 -25.26
N LEU A 431 3.24 -28.53 -24.14
CA LEU A 431 4.53 -27.86 -24.10
C LEU A 431 5.55 -28.53 -25.03
N GLU A 432 5.62 -29.86 -25.06
CA GLU A 432 6.48 -30.62 -25.96
C GLU A 432 6.17 -30.30 -27.42
N ARG A 433 4.89 -30.36 -27.83
CA ARG A 433 4.46 -29.99 -29.19
C ARG A 433 4.78 -28.54 -29.54
N ALA A 434 4.64 -27.59 -28.58
CA ALA A 434 4.98 -26.20 -28.79
C ALA A 434 6.50 -26.00 -28.97
N VAL A 435 7.33 -26.72 -28.21
CA VAL A 435 8.79 -26.72 -28.34
C VAL A 435 9.21 -27.28 -29.72
N GLU A 436 8.66 -28.40 -30.14
CA GLU A 436 8.93 -28.99 -31.47
C GLU A 436 8.58 -28.01 -32.61
N ALA A 437 7.39 -27.36 -32.52
CA ALA A 437 6.96 -26.39 -33.52
C ALA A 437 7.87 -25.14 -33.57
N LEU A 438 8.29 -24.64 -32.40
CA LEU A 438 9.21 -23.51 -32.30
C LEU A 438 10.61 -23.88 -32.81
N SER A 439 11.11 -25.06 -32.48
CA SER A 439 12.40 -25.58 -32.97
C SER A 439 12.39 -25.67 -34.47
N ALA A 440 11.36 -26.25 -35.07
CA ALA A 440 11.21 -26.32 -36.52
C ALA A 440 11.18 -24.91 -37.20
N LYS A 441 10.51 -23.95 -36.54
CA LYS A 441 10.47 -22.56 -37.01
C LYS A 441 11.84 -21.88 -36.95
N VAL A 442 12.59 -22.06 -35.87
CA VAL A 442 13.95 -21.55 -35.69
C VAL A 442 14.88 -22.17 -36.73
N GLU A 443 14.84 -23.51 -36.91
CA GLU A 443 15.63 -24.18 -37.97
C GLU A 443 15.30 -23.63 -39.36
N GLY A 444 14.03 -23.39 -39.66
CA GLY A 444 13.61 -22.79 -40.92
C GLY A 444 14.20 -21.39 -41.16
N HIS A 445 14.27 -20.55 -40.09
CA HIS A 445 14.93 -19.25 -40.17
C HIS A 445 16.45 -19.36 -40.35
N LEU A 446 17.10 -20.25 -39.58
CA LEU A 446 18.56 -20.47 -39.69
C LEU A 446 18.96 -20.98 -41.09
N ARG A 447 18.20 -21.91 -41.69
CA ARG A 447 18.40 -22.35 -43.05
C ARG A 447 18.29 -21.21 -44.08
N LYS A 448 17.33 -20.30 -43.90
CA LYS A 448 17.21 -19.11 -44.76
C LYS A 448 18.40 -18.15 -44.60
N MET A 449 19.06 -18.15 -43.46
CA MET A 449 20.28 -17.38 -43.16
C MET A 449 21.58 -18.12 -43.60
N GLY A 450 21.46 -19.33 -44.17
CA GLY A 450 22.62 -20.13 -44.58
C GLY A 450 23.35 -20.86 -43.46
N ILE A 451 22.73 -20.95 -42.29
CA ILE A 451 23.28 -21.64 -41.11
C ILE A 451 22.66 -23.03 -41.00
N ALA A 452 23.52 -24.08 -41.06
CA ALA A 452 23.09 -25.44 -40.75
C ALA A 452 23.18 -25.69 -39.23
N TRP A 453 22.01 -25.83 -38.57
CA TRP A 453 21.94 -26.26 -37.19
C TRP A 453 22.11 -27.79 -37.12
N ARG A 454 23.02 -28.28 -36.27
CA ARG A 454 23.21 -29.69 -35.98
C ARG A 454 22.68 -30.01 -34.60
#